data_29ecfa16fd89af97f2d49ce38a365cdc
#
_entry.id   29ecfa16fd89af97f2d49ce38a365cdc
#
_cell.length_a   1.000
_cell.length_b   1.000
_cell.length_c   1.000
_cell.angle_alpha   90.00
_cell.angle_beta   90.00
_cell.angle_gamma   90.00
#
_symmetry.space_group_name_H-M   'P 1'
#
loop_
_entity.id
_entity.type
_entity.pdbx_description
1 polymer ?
#
loop_
_entity_poly.entity_id
_entity_poly.type
_entity_poly.pdbx_seq_one_letter_code
_entity_poly.pdbx_strand_id
1 'polypeptide(L)'
;MTTETFLDQIKAFGARLGLPKVDVDKLVDIQLKNIDALGRSAQAAGEGAKALADKQREIVEAAFKETSAMVRDFHPVGDPQATLAKQKDYAKRAFELTMQNTRDMAELSKKTTTDATAIIRDRLRASLSELRDSVGRAGSDETKT
;
A
#
# COMPACT_ATOMS: atom_id res chain seq x y z
N MET A 1 -33.10 -11.12 2.46
CA MET A 1 -32.54 -12.11 1.53
C MET A 1 -31.32 -12.73 2.20
N THR A 2 -31.39 -14.01 2.48
CA THR A 2 -30.22 -14.74 2.99
C THR A 2 -29.28 -15.05 1.83
N THR A 3 -27.99 -15.13 2.11
CA THR A 3 -26.95 -15.45 1.13
C THR A 3 -27.24 -16.76 0.38
N GLU A 4 -27.89 -17.72 1.04
CA GLU A 4 -28.32 -18.99 0.45
C GLU A 4 -29.35 -18.81 -0.67
N THR A 5 -30.32 -17.91 -0.49
CA THR A 5 -31.38 -17.64 -1.51
C THR A 5 -30.78 -17.03 -2.77
N PHE A 6 -29.77 -16.17 -2.64
CA PHE A 6 -29.07 -15.57 -3.77
C PHE A 6 -28.23 -16.59 -4.54
N LEU A 7 -27.54 -17.47 -3.85
CA LEU A 7 -26.76 -18.55 -4.44
C LEU A 7 -27.65 -19.55 -5.20
N ASP A 8 -28.81 -19.88 -4.66
CA ASP A 8 -29.77 -20.78 -5.31
C ASP A 8 -30.36 -20.15 -6.58
N GLN A 9 -30.60 -18.84 -6.58
CA GLN A 9 -31.02 -18.11 -7.77
C GLN A 9 -29.97 -18.10 -8.87
N ILE A 10 -28.68 -17.92 -8.51
CA ILE A 10 -27.57 -17.97 -9.47
C ILE A 10 -27.40 -19.38 -10.03
N LYS A 11 -27.52 -20.42 -9.22
CA LYS A 11 -27.47 -21.82 -9.67
C LYS A 11 -28.61 -22.13 -10.64
N ALA A 12 -29.83 -21.70 -10.33
CA ALA A 12 -31.01 -21.88 -11.18
C ALA A 12 -30.88 -21.13 -12.51
N PHE A 13 -30.33 -19.92 -12.49
CA PHE A 13 -30.11 -19.12 -13.70
C PHE A 13 -29.02 -19.71 -14.60
N GLY A 14 -27.91 -20.18 -14.02
CA GLY A 14 -26.86 -20.87 -14.76
C GLY A 14 -27.33 -22.15 -15.42
N ALA A 15 -28.17 -22.93 -14.74
CA ALA A 15 -28.78 -24.15 -15.29
C ALA A 15 -29.73 -23.86 -16.48
N ARG A 16 -30.45 -22.72 -16.46
CA ARG A 16 -31.35 -22.31 -17.54
C ARG A 16 -30.62 -21.86 -18.81
N LEU A 17 -29.40 -21.35 -18.67
CA LEU A 17 -28.60 -20.84 -19.80
C LEU A 17 -27.74 -21.93 -20.44
N GLY A 18 -27.83 -23.19 -19.97
CA GLY A 18 -27.00 -24.29 -20.51
C GLY A 18 -25.49 -24.06 -20.38
N LEU A 19 -25.09 -23.19 -19.44
CA LEU A 19 -23.69 -22.96 -19.14
C LEU A 19 -23.13 -24.22 -18.46
N PRO A 20 -21.86 -24.61 -18.74
CA PRO A 20 -21.20 -25.67 -18.03
C PRO A 20 -21.32 -25.41 -16.54
N LYS A 21 -21.52 -26.48 -15.72
CA LYS A 21 -21.67 -26.37 -14.26
C LYS A 21 -20.54 -25.55 -13.67
N VAL A 22 -20.77 -24.24 -13.55
CA VAL A 22 -19.85 -23.34 -12.87
C VAL A 22 -19.93 -23.71 -11.39
N ASP A 23 -18.81 -24.10 -10.82
CA ASP A 23 -18.71 -24.41 -9.41
C ASP A 23 -18.91 -23.10 -8.61
N VAL A 24 -20.17 -22.86 -8.21
CA VAL A 24 -20.57 -21.63 -7.52
C VAL A 24 -19.79 -21.49 -6.20
N ASP A 25 -19.48 -22.60 -5.54
CA ASP A 25 -18.74 -22.57 -4.29
C ASP A 25 -17.31 -22.05 -4.51
N LYS A 26 -16.69 -22.38 -5.64
CA LYS A 26 -15.39 -21.81 -6.02
C LYS A 26 -15.48 -20.33 -6.38
N LEU A 27 -16.54 -19.90 -7.04
CA LEU A 27 -16.73 -18.48 -7.33
C LEU A 27 -16.89 -17.67 -6.04
N VAL A 28 -17.62 -18.19 -5.07
CA VAL A 28 -17.76 -17.56 -3.74
C VAL A 28 -16.42 -17.53 -3.03
N ASP A 29 -15.64 -18.61 -3.05
CA ASP A 29 -14.31 -18.67 -2.44
C ASP A 29 -13.35 -17.65 -3.08
N ILE A 30 -13.34 -17.54 -4.42
CA ILE A 30 -12.56 -16.53 -5.15
C ILE A 30 -12.96 -15.13 -4.70
N GLN A 31 -14.26 -14.86 -4.56
CA GLN A 31 -14.77 -13.55 -4.15
C GLN A 31 -14.38 -13.20 -2.71
N LEU A 32 -14.46 -14.17 -1.79
CA LEU A 32 -14.01 -13.96 -0.41
C LEU A 32 -12.51 -13.66 -0.34
N LYS A 33 -11.69 -14.37 -1.11
CA LYS A 33 -10.25 -14.10 -1.22
C LYS A 33 -9.95 -12.73 -1.82
N ASN A 34 -10.78 -12.27 -2.77
CA ASN A 34 -10.64 -10.93 -3.34
C ASN A 34 -10.95 -9.84 -2.30
N ILE A 35 -12.01 -10.04 -1.49
CA ILE A 35 -12.37 -9.12 -0.39
C ILE A 35 -11.25 -9.08 0.66
N ASP A 36 -10.71 -10.22 1.05
CA ASP A 36 -9.57 -10.31 1.98
C ASP A 36 -8.34 -9.57 1.43
N ALA A 37 -8.02 -9.74 0.15
CA ALA A 37 -6.90 -9.04 -0.48
C ALA A 37 -7.10 -7.51 -0.50
N LEU A 38 -8.33 -7.05 -0.75
CA LEU A 38 -8.67 -5.63 -0.65
C LEU A 38 -8.48 -5.09 0.78
N GLY A 39 -8.93 -5.86 1.78
CA GLY A 39 -8.73 -5.52 3.19
C GLY A 39 -7.24 -5.40 3.56
N ARG A 40 -6.43 -6.36 3.15
CA ARG A 40 -4.98 -6.34 3.38
C ARG A 40 -4.28 -5.19 2.64
N SER A 41 -4.71 -4.90 1.41
CA SER A 41 -4.19 -3.75 0.65
C SER A 41 -4.54 -2.42 1.34
N ALA A 42 -5.76 -2.27 1.84
CA ALA A 42 -6.19 -1.10 2.59
C ALA A 42 -5.41 -0.95 3.91
N GLN A 43 -5.15 -2.06 4.60
CA GLN A 43 -4.32 -2.07 5.81
C GLN A 43 -2.88 -1.63 5.49
N ALA A 44 -2.25 -2.19 4.46
CA ALA A 44 -0.90 -1.81 4.04
C ALA A 44 -0.81 -0.32 3.69
N ALA A 45 -1.83 0.23 3.01
CA ALA A 45 -1.92 1.65 2.72
C ALA A 45 -2.07 2.50 3.99
N GLY A 46 -2.87 2.03 4.96
CA GLY A 46 -3.05 2.68 6.26
C GLY A 46 -1.78 2.70 7.11
N GLU A 47 -1.05 1.59 7.15
CA GLU A 47 0.26 1.50 7.83
C GLU A 47 1.29 2.43 7.18
N GLY A 48 1.30 2.51 5.85
CA GLY A 48 2.15 3.43 5.11
C GLY A 48 1.79 4.90 5.38
N ALA A 49 0.52 5.24 5.44
CA ALA A 49 0.06 6.59 5.78
C ALA A 49 0.48 6.98 7.21
N LYS A 50 0.38 6.03 8.16
CA LYS A 50 0.87 6.24 9.53
C LYS A 50 2.37 6.47 9.56
N ALA A 51 3.15 5.65 8.86
CA ALA A 51 4.60 5.80 8.78
C ALA A 51 5.01 7.15 8.17
N LEU A 52 4.29 7.65 7.16
CA LEU A 52 4.48 8.99 6.60
C LEU A 52 4.18 10.09 7.62
N ALA A 53 3.11 9.97 8.40
CA ALA A 53 2.77 10.93 9.45
C ALA A 53 3.81 10.94 10.58
N ASP A 54 4.30 9.78 10.99
CA ASP A 54 5.37 9.67 11.99
C ASP A 54 6.68 10.30 11.47
N LYS A 55 7.02 10.07 10.20
CA LYS A 55 8.19 10.70 9.57
C LYS A 55 8.03 12.23 9.49
N GLN A 56 6.86 12.74 9.17
CA GLN A 56 6.60 14.18 9.21
C GLN A 56 6.82 14.77 10.60
N ARG A 57 6.38 14.07 11.65
CA ARG A 57 6.61 14.49 13.03
C ARG A 57 8.10 14.55 13.36
N GLU A 58 8.86 13.50 13.00
CA GLU A 58 10.33 13.48 13.17
C GLU A 58 11.00 14.67 12.48
N ILE A 59 10.59 15.00 11.25
CA ILE A 59 11.12 16.14 10.48
C ILE A 59 10.87 17.45 11.22
N VAL A 60 9.65 17.66 11.72
CA VAL A 60 9.30 18.87 12.47
C VAL A 60 10.09 18.97 13.78
N GLU A 61 10.22 17.88 14.52
CA GLU A 61 11.00 17.83 15.76
C GLU A 61 12.49 18.10 15.49
N ALA A 62 13.06 17.52 14.45
CA ALA A 62 14.45 17.76 14.05
C ALA A 62 14.67 19.23 13.64
N ALA A 63 13.78 19.79 12.85
CA ALA A 63 13.83 21.21 12.45
C ALA A 63 13.74 22.14 13.66
N PHE A 64 12.87 21.83 14.62
CA PHE A 64 12.76 22.59 15.87
C PHE A 64 14.03 22.52 16.71
N LYS A 65 14.63 21.34 16.85
CA LYS A 65 15.92 21.15 17.56
C LYS A 65 17.04 21.94 16.91
N GLU A 66 17.17 21.86 15.58
CA GLU A 66 18.19 22.62 14.83
C GLU A 66 18.00 24.12 14.97
N THR A 67 16.78 24.61 14.84
CA THR A 67 16.48 26.04 15.01
C THR A 67 16.78 26.51 16.45
N SER A 68 16.40 25.70 17.44
CA SER A 68 16.67 26.02 18.85
C SER A 68 18.16 26.02 19.17
N ALA A 69 18.92 25.11 18.58
CA ALA A 69 20.38 25.09 18.70
C ALA A 69 21.01 26.33 18.04
N MET A 70 20.55 26.67 16.84
CA MET A 70 21.01 27.88 16.14
C MET A 70 20.77 29.14 16.96
N VAL A 71 19.59 29.30 17.55
CA VAL A 71 19.26 30.48 18.41
C VAL A 71 20.13 30.51 19.66
N ARG A 72 20.40 29.36 20.29
CA ARG A 72 21.26 29.25 21.46
C ARG A 72 22.73 29.59 21.15
N ASP A 73 23.21 29.12 20.00
CA ASP A 73 24.61 29.32 19.59
C ASP A 73 24.85 30.67 18.93
N PHE A 74 23.77 31.41 18.64
CA PHE A 74 23.84 32.74 18.08
C PHE A 74 24.18 33.76 19.19
N HIS A 75 25.48 33.91 19.47
CA HIS A 75 25.99 34.96 20.30
C HIS A 75 26.53 36.10 19.41
N PRO A 76 25.92 37.28 19.41
CA PRO A 76 26.36 38.40 18.55
C PRO A 76 27.69 39.05 18.98
N VAL A 77 28.34 38.48 20.00
CA VAL A 77 29.60 39.01 20.56
C VAL A 77 30.75 38.19 20.06
N GLY A 78 31.35 38.58 18.93
CA GLY A 78 32.50 37.87 18.39
C GLY A 78 32.85 38.25 16.97
N ASP A 79 33.90 37.66 16.43
CA ASP A 79 34.40 37.80 15.08
C ASP A 79 33.29 37.62 14.03
N PRO A 80 33.03 38.61 13.14
CA PRO A 80 32.06 38.49 12.04
C PRO A 80 32.31 37.27 11.13
N GLN A 81 33.57 36.87 10.94
CA GLN A 81 33.96 35.72 10.13
C GLN A 81 33.54 34.41 10.77
N ALA A 82 33.67 34.26 12.08
CA ALA A 82 33.22 33.08 12.82
C ALA A 82 31.69 32.95 12.78
N THR A 83 30.96 34.03 12.87
CA THR A 83 29.50 34.06 12.74
C THR A 83 29.07 33.61 11.34
N LEU A 84 29.72 34.13 10.30
CA LEU A 84 29.43 33.76 8.92
C LEU A 84 29.73 32.26 8.64
N ALA A 85 30.84 31.74 9.19
CA ALA A 85 31.18 30.34 9.09
C ALA A 85 30.10 29.43 9.73
N LYS A 86 29.63 29.77 10.94
CA LYS A 86 28.53 29.06 11.61
C LYS A 86 27.24 29.09 10.79
N GLN A 87 26.87 30.26 10.22
CA GLN A 87 25.69 30.37 9.37
C GLN A 87 25.77 29.48 8.13
N LYS A 88 26.96 29.39 7.49
CA LYS A 88 27.19 28.47 6.37
C LYS A 88 27.05 27.01 6.77
N ASP A 89 27.57 26.62 7.92
CA ASP A 89 27.46 25.25 8.42
C ASP A 89 26.00 24.87 8.74
N TYR A 90 25.23 25.79 9.31
CA TYR A 90 23.80 25.59 9.54
C TYR A 90 23.04 25.47 8.22
N ALA A 91 23.28 26.36 7.27
CA ALA A 91 22.64 26.30 5.96
C ALA A 91 22.94 24.98 5.24
N LYS A 92 24.20 24.53 5.30
CA LYS A 92 24.60 23.24 4.71
C LYS A 92 23.88 22.06 5.38
N ARG A 93 23.87 22.00 6.72
CA ARG A 93 23.17 20.95 7.46
C ARG A 93 21.66 20.98 7.20
N ALA A 94 21.04 22.13 7.19
CA ALA A 94 19.62 22.28 6.88
C ALA A 94 19.30 21.78 5.46
N PHE A 95 20.17 22.08 4.49
CA PHE A 95 20.02 21.59 3.13
C PHE A 95 20.17 20.07 3.05
N GLU A 96 21.22 19.49 3.66
CA GLU A 96 21.47 18.05 3.70
C GLU A 96 20.29 17.31 4.36
N LEU A 97 19.79 17.82 5.49
CA LEU A 97 18.65 17.25 6.21
C LEU A 97 17.37 17.31 5.36
N THR A 98 17.13 18.43 4.68
CA THR A 98 15.99 18.56 3.77
C THR A 98 16.06 17.56 2.62
N MET A 99 17.23 17.41 2.01
CA MET A 99 17.44 16.45 0.92
C MET A 99 17.26 15.00 1.39
N GLN A 100 17.78 14.66 2.55
CA GLN A 100 17.61 13.34 3.15
C GLN A 100 16.14 13.07 3.47
N ASN A 101 15.46 13.99 4.15
CA ASN A 101 14.04 13.87 4.48
C ASN A 101 13.17 13.71 3.22
N THR A 102 13.47 14.45 2.16
CA THR A 102 12.76 14.35 0.88
C THR A 102 12.94 12.94 0.27
N ARG A 103 14.14 12.40 0.30
CA ARG A 103 14.41 11.02 -0.16
C ARG A 103 13.66 9.99 0.67
N ASP A 104 13.76 10.09 1.99
CA ASP A 104 13.08 9.16 2.93
C ASP A 104 11.57 9.17 2.71
N MET A 105 10.96 10.34 2.54
CA MET A 105 9.54 10.49 2.25
C MET A 105 9.16 9.87 0.89
N ALA A 106 9.97 10.08 -0.14
CA ALA A 106 9.75 9.51 -1.46
C ALA A 106 9.87 7.98 -1.44
N GLU A 107 10.87 7.43 -0.76
CA GLU A 107 11.03 5.97 -0.60
C GLU A 107 9.87 5.36 0.18
N LEU A 108 9.46 5.99 1.27
CA LEU A 108 8.35 5.52 2.10
C LEU A 108 7.03 5.54 1.32
N SER A 109 6.76 6.60 0.56
CA SER A 109 5.60 6.70 -0.32
C SER A 109 5.61 5.63 -1.42
N LYS A 110 6.76 5.43 -2.07
CA LYS A 110 6.95 4.39 -3.08
C LYS A 110 6.73 2.99 -2.49
N LYS A 111 7.32 2.71 -1.33
CA LYS A 111 7.15 1.44 -0.63
C LYS A 111 5.68 1.17 -0.32
N THR A 112 4.98 2.14 0.26
CA THR A 112 3.56 2.04 0.60
C THR A 112 2.70 1.70 -0.63
N THR A 113 2.91 2.40 -1.75
CA THR A 113 2.20 2.14 -3.00
C THR A 113 2.55 0.76 -3.56
N THR A 114 3.82 0.38 -3.53
CA THR A 114 4.28 -0.92 -4.02
C THR A 114 3.68 -2.06 -3.21
N ASP A 115 3.71 -1.98 -1.88
CA ASP A 115 3.19 -3.01 -0.99
C ASP A 115 1.67 -3.19 -1.17
N ALA A 116 0.91 -2.10 -1.19
CA ALA A 116 -0.53 -2.15 -1.40
C ALA A 116 -0.91 -2.71 -2.78
N THR A 117 -0.21 -2.29 -3.85
CA THR A 117 -0.49 -2.75 -5.22
C THR A 117 -0.01 -4.16 -5.47
N ALA A 118 1.07 -4.62 -4.81
CA ALA A 118 1.54 -6.00 -4.91
C ALA A 118 0.48 -6.99 -4.43
N ILE A 119 -0.19 -6.72 -3.33
CA ILE A 119 -1.27 -7.56 -2.79
C ILE A 119 -2.39 -7.72 -3.82
N ILE A 120 -2.83 -6.63 -4.45
CA ILE A 120 -3.89 -6.66 -5.47
C ILE A 120 -3.42 -7.39 -6.73
N ARG A 121 -2.20 -7.15 -7.18
CA ARG A 121 -1.63 -7.81 -8.37
C ARG A 121 -1.53 -9.31 -8.18
N ASP A 122 -1.01 -9.74 -7.02
CA ASP A 122 -0.85 -11.17 -6.71
C ASP A 122 -2.20 -11.85 -6.60
N ARG A 123 -3.19 -11.17 -6.01
CA ARG A 123 -4.56 -11.68 -5.95
C ARG A 123 -5.19 -11.79 -7.33
N LEU A 124 -5.00 -10.81 -8.20
CA LEU A 124 -5.49 -10.84 -9.58
C LEU A 124 -4.90 -12.03 -10.36
N ARG A 125 -3.59 -12.25 -10.24
CA ARG A 125 -2.93 -13.42 -10.86
C ARG A 125 -3.50 -14.74 -10.35
N ALA A 126 -3.68 -14.85 -9.03
CA ALA A 126 -4.27 -16.04 -8.41
C ALA A 126 -5.71 -16.26 -8.88
N SER A 127 -6.53 -15.21 -8.95
CA SER A 127 -7.90 -15.28 -9.47
C SER A 127 -7.97 -15.77 -10.90
N LEU A 128 -7.07 -15.27 -11.77
CA LEU A 128 -7.01 -15.71 -13.17
C LEU A 128 -6.60 -17.20 -13.28
N SER A 129 -5.66 -17.65 -12.45
CA SER A 129 -5.28 -19.06 -12.39
C SER A 129 -6.43 -19.93 -11.90
N GLU A 130 -7.10 -19.53 -10.81
CA GLU A 130 -8.25 -20.26 -10.24
C GLU A 130 -9.41 -20.35 -11.23
N LEU A 131 -9.69 -19.29 -11.99
CA LEU A 131 -10.70 -19.27 -13.05
C LEU A 131 -10.30 -20.21 -14.19
N ARG A 132 -9.05 -20.19 -14.64
CA ARG A 132 -8.54 -21.08 -15.69
C ARG A 132 -8.68 -22.55 -15.29
N ASP A 133 -8.30 -22.87 -14.06
CA ASP A 133 -8.40 -24.25 -13.54
C ASP A 133 -9.86 -24.69 -13.41
N SER A 134 -10.76 -23.78 -13.08
CA SER A 134 -12.20 -24.07 -13.02
C SER A 134 -12.80 -24.35 -14.39
N VAL A 135 -12.41 -23.60 -15.41
CA VAL A 135 -12.86 -23.81 -16.81
C VAL A 135 -12.21 -25.06 -17.42
N GLY A 136 -10.93 -25.31 -17.15
CA GLY A 136 -10.22 -26.48 -17.64
C GLY A 136 -10.79 -27.80 -17.13
N ARG A 137 -11.24 -27.85 -15.89
CA ARG A 137 -11.91 -29.04 -15.29
C ARG A 137 -13.32 -29.27 -15.85
N ALA A 138 -14.06 -28.20 -16.09
CA ALA A 138 -15.39 -28.31 -16.71
C ALA A 138 -15.32 -28.90 -18.12
N GLY A 139 -14.28 -28.59 -18.91
CA GLY A 139 -14.05 -29.14 -20.26
C GLY A 139 -13.57 -30.60 -20.26
N SER A 140 -12.94 -31.09 -19.19
CA SER A 140 -12.45 -32.47 -19.12
C SER A 140 -13.51 -33.49 -18.67
N ASP A 141 -14.57 -33.04 -17.99
CA ASP A 141 -15.69 -33.92 -17.61
C ASP A 141 -16.67 -34.16 -18.77
N GLU A 142 -16.77 -33.25 -19.75
CA GLU A 142 -17.63 -33.48 -20.94
C GLU A 142 -17.04 -34.47 -21.95
N THR A 143 -15.75 -34.78 -21.90
CA THR A 143 -15.09 -35.71 -22.83
C THR A 143 -15.08 -37.15 -22.32
N LYS A 144 -15.64 -37.45 -21.14
CA LYS A 144 -15.68 -38.79 -20.55
C LYS A 144 -17.05 -39.48 -20.59
N THR A 145 -18.00 -38.92 -21.31
CA THR A 145 -19.26 -39.59 -21.71
C THR A 145 -19.22 -39.84 -23.19
#